data_f5621ebe3ca39c574bad44faad978f32
#
_entry.id   f5621ebe3ca39c574bad44faad978f32
#
_cell.length_a   1.000
_cell.length_b   1.000
_cell.length_c   1.000
_cell.angle_alpha   90.00
_cell.angle_beta   90.00
_cell.angle_gamma   90.00
#
_symmetry.space_group_name_H-M   'P 1'
#
loop_
_entity.id
_entity.type
_entity.pdbx_description
1 polymer ?
#
loop_
_entity_poly.entity_id
_entity_poly.type
_entity_poly.pdbx_seq_one_letter_code
_entity_poly.pdbx_strand_id
1 'polypeptide(L)'
;MKEENNTPQEGEIIAPAQTHSRVVEHRTVENVMEDSFFRYSMSVIIDRALPDVRDGMKPVHRRILYSMGEKGIRPGSKFQKSARIVGDVMGKYHPHGDTAIYDSMVRLAQDWVMRYQLVDGQGNFGSMDGDPAAAMRYTEARLGRIGDVLLADLDKDTVDFRDNYDGSEQEPSVLPAKVPNLLLNGQIGIAVGMATSIPTHNLGEVVDATIALIDDPESTLDDLLKHIKGPDFPTGAVVYGGAPMRQAYQTGRGSVTMRAVAEITETKRGRHQIIVSEIPYAVNKANLIEKIADLVKDKKITAISDLRDESARGEVRIVIDLKKDAYPKKVLNQLYKLTPLQSSFHYNMLALVDGIQPRVLGLRDILAEFIKHRRIVVRRRTEFELKKAKARAHILEGYKIALDNIDEVIKTIRESYDDADRRLIERFGLSEIQAAAILAMQLRRLQGLERDKIEEELRQLRELIEQLEAILADENEILKIVKTELLEMKEKYGDDRKSRMINHELGRFSDEELIPEEESVILLTTENYIKRTLLSEYRRQNRG
;
A
#
# COMPACT_ATOMS: atom_id res chain seq x y z
N MET A 1 -40.17 -62.41 -63.17
CA MET A 1 -40.05 -62.09 -61.69
C MET A 1 -39.69 -60.66 -61.65
N LYS A 2 -40.44 -59.89 -60.93
CA LYS A 2 -40.59 -58.45 -61.08
C LYS A 2 -39.34 -57.69 -60.69
N GLU A 3 -38.84 -56.83 -61.60
CA GLU A 3 -37.93 -55.72 -61.34
C GLU A 3 -38.74 -54.56 -60.70
N GLU A 4 -38.37 -54.13 -59.55
CA GLU A 4 -38.86 -52.86 -58.93
C GLU A 4 -37.90 -51.74 -59.26
N ASN A 5 -38.38 -50.82 -60.08
CA ASN A 5 -37.76 -49.55 -60.40
C ASN A 5 -37.72 -48.68 -59.11
N ASN A 6 -36.55 -48.27 -58.69
CA ASN A 6 -36.34 -47.33 -57.67
C ASN A 6 -35.84 -46.02 -58.34
N THR A 7 -36.72 -45.02 -58.46
CA THR A 7 -36.40 -43.70 -58.95
C THR A 7 -35.78 -42.93 -57.83
N PRO A 8 -34.69 -42.16 -58.03
CA PRO A 8 -34.11 -41.33 -56.97
C PRO A 8 -35.00 -40.10 -56.80
N GLN A 9 -35.36 -39.81 -55.49
CA GLN A 9 -35.99 -38.58 -55.13
C GLN A 9 -35.00 -37.41 -55.33
N GLU A 10 -35.49 -36.31 -55.86
CA GLU A 10 -34.80 -35.04 -56.04
C GLU A 10 -34.25 -34.56 -54.71
N GLY A 11 -32.91 -34.34 -54.66
CA GLY A 11 -32.25 -33.81 -53.48
C GLY A 11 -32.65 -32.38 -53.20
N GLU A 12 -33.04 -32.13 -51.95
CA GLU A 12 -33.13 -30.80 -51.39
C GLU A 12 -31.82 -30.05 -51.63
N ILE A 13 -31.88 -28.93 -52.32
CA ILE A 13 -30.79 -27.97 -52.47
C ILE A 13 -30.59 -27.31 -51.11
N ILE A 14 -29.60 -27.83 -50.34
CA ILE A 14 -29.12 -27.16 -49.14
C ILE A 14 -28.52 -25.81 -49.61
N ALA A 15 -29.17 -24.71 -49.27
CA ALA A 15 -28.66 -23.37 -49.53
C ALA A 15 -27.24 -23.28 -48.95
N PRO A 16 -26.25 -22.73 -49.67
CA PRO A 16 -24.89 -22.59 -49.13
C PRO A 16 -24.95 -21.72 -47.88
N ALA A 17 -24.37 -22.26 -46.81
CA ALA A 17 -24.16 -21.51 -45.57
C ALA A 17 -23.58 -20.13 -45.91
N GLN A 18 -24.21 -19.07 -45.45
CA GLN A 18 -23.71 -17.72 -45.62
C GLN A 18 -22.32 -17.69 -44.99
N THR A 19 -21.30 -17.82 -45.84
CA THR A 19 -19.93 -17.48 -45.44
C THR A 19 -19.93 -16.02 -45.14
N HIS A 20 -19.89 -15.68 -43.86
CA HIS A 20 -19.55 -14.31 -43.42
C HIS A 20 -18.23 -13.99 -44.11
N SER A 21 -18.28 -13.21 -45.19
CA SER A 21 -17.09 -12.66 -45.82
C SER A 21 -16.36 -11.85 -44.71
N ARG A 22 -15.26 -12.42 -44.22
CA ARG A 22 -14.34 -11.65 -43.36
C ARG A 22 -13.88 -10.50 -44.24
N VAL A 23 -14.33 -9.29 -43.88
CA VAL A 23 -13.82 -8.05 -44.46
C VAL A 23 -12.33 -8.05 -44.14
N VAL A 24 -11.49 -8.25 -45.15
CA VAL A 24 -10.03 -8.15 -45.00
C VAL A 24 -9.73 -6.66 -44.96
N GLU A 25 -9.47 -6.16 -43.77
CA GLU A 25 -9.05 -4.76 -43.56
C GLU A 25 -7.55 -4.68 -43.87
N HIS A 26 -7.19 -3.91 -44.88
CA HIS A 26 -5.80 -3.63 -45.22
C HIS A 26 -5.28 -2.53 -44.29
N ARG A 27 -4.36 -2.88 -43.37
CA ARG A 27 -3.67 -1.92 -42.51
C ARG A 27 -2.17 -1.95 -42.84
N THR A 28 -1.50 -0.81 -42.80
CA THR A 28 -0.05 -0.76 -42.88
C THR A 28 0.56 -1.31 -41.58
N VAL A 29 1.79 -1.82 -41.67
CA VAL A 29 2.50 -2.35 -40.49
C VAL A 29 2.69 -1.25 -39.44
N GLU A 30 2.94 -0.02 -39.87
CA GLU A 30 3.08 1.14 -38.99
C GLU A 30 1.80 1.38 -38.18
N ASN A 31 0.64 1.40 -38.80
CA ASN A 31 -0.66 1.60 -38.12
C ASN A 31 -0.94 0.46 -37.11
N VAL A 32 -0.63 -0.80 -37.48
CA VAL A 32 -0.80 -1.93 -36.56
C VAL A 32 0.14 -1.83 -35.38
N MET A 33 1.40 -1.43 -35.61
CA MET A 33 2.38 -1.24 -34.53
C MET A 33 1.99 -0.07 -33.62
N GLU A 34 1.55 1.06 -34.18
CA GLU A 34 1.11 2.24 -33.42
C GLU A 34 -0.09 1.89 -32.51
N ASP A 35 -1.13 1.30 -33.07
CA ASP A 35 -2.31 0.86 -32.33
C ASP A 35 -1.95 -0.15 -31.22
N SER A 36 -1.12 -1.14 -31.54
CA SER A 36 -0.71 -2.16 -30.58
C SER A 36 0.16 -1.58 -29.47
N PHE A 37 1.11 -0.69 -29.81
CA PHE A 37 1.96 -0.01 -28.83
C PHE A 37 1.13 0.93 -27.93
N PHE A 38 0.19 1.65 -28.49
CA PHE A 38 -0.70 2.52 -27.72
C PHE A 38 -1.53 1.71 -26.71
N ARG A 39 -2.19 0.65 -27.16
CA ARG A 39 -2.97 -0.23 -26.26
C ARG A 39 -2.12 -0.87 -25.18
N TYR A 40 -0.94 -1.38 -25.55
CA TYR A 40 0.02 -1.93 -24.58
C TYR A 40 0.46 -0.88 -23.58
N SER A 41 0.82 0.32 -24.03
CA SER A 41 1.26 1.41 -23.17
C SER A 41 0.18 1.83 -22.18
N MET A 42 -1.06 1.97 -22.65
CA MET A 42 -2.22 2.29 -21.80
C MET A 42 -2.44 1.21 -20.74
N SER A 43 -2.41 -0.07 -21.13
CA SER A 43 -2.56 -1.17 -20.18
C SER A 43 -1.44 -1.19 -19.14
N VAL A 44 -0.18 -0.96 -19.54
CA VAL A 44 0.95 -0.90 -18.59
C VAL A 44 0.83 0.29 -17.64
N ILE A 45 0.32 1.42 -18.10
CA ILE A 45 0.15 2.62 -17.28
C ILE A 45 -1.00 2.42 -16.27
N ILE A 46 -2.20 2.04 -16.76
CA ILE A 46 -3.42 2.03 -15.95
C ILE A 46 -3.54 0.73 -15.15
N ASP A 47 -3.28 -0.44 -15.78
CA ASP A 47 -3.60 -1.74 -15.18
C ASP A 47 -2.38 -2.48 -14.60
N ARG A 48 -1.18 -1.84 -14.54
CA ARG A 48 0.01 -2.57 -14.07
C ARG A 48 0.94 -1.75 -13.17
N ALA A 49 1.49 -0.64 -13.67
CA ALA A 49 2.68 -0.04 -13.07
C ALA A 49 2.39 1.07 -12.07
N LEU A 50 1.32 1.84 -12.27
CA LEU A 50 1.02 2.99 -11.44
C LEU A 50 0.01 2.66 -10.34
N PRO A 51 0.19 3.24 -9.13
CA PRO A 51 -0.78 3.12 -8.04
C PRO A 51 -1.94 4.11 -8.25
N ASP A 52 -3.12 3.75 -7.74
CA ASP A 52 -4.22 4.69 -7.56
C ASP A 52 -3.94 5.59 -6.34
N VAL A 53 -4.18 6.88 -6.46
CA VAL A 53 -3.92 7.86 -5.38
C VAL A 53 -4.77 7.59 -4.13
N ARG A 54 -5.97 7.05 -4.31
CA ARG A 54 -6.98 6.84 -3.26
C ARG A 54 -6.59 5.72 -2.28
N ASP A 55 -6.12 4.58 -2.78
CA ASP A 55 -5.75 3.41 -1.96
C ASP A 55 -4.25 3.06 -1.97
N GLY A 56 -3.47 3.72 -2.83
CA GLY A 56 -2.04 3.49 -2.97
C GLY A 56 -1.67 2.13 -3.57
N MET A 57 -2.61 1.43 -4.21
CA MET A 57 -2.42 0.08 -4.71
C MET A 57 -2.28 0.02 -6.22
N LYS A 58 -1.36 -0.81 -6.69
CA LYS A 58 -1.39 -1.32 -8.07
C LYS A 58 -2.48 -2.39 -8.19
N PRO A 59 -3.00 -2.66 -9.39
CA PRO A 59 -4.05 -3.68 -9.57
C PRO A 59 -3.70 -5.06 -8.98
N VAL A 60 -2.48 -5.54 -9.16
CA VAL A 60 -2.05 -6.83 -8.61
C VAL A 60 -2.08 -6.84 -7.06
N HIS A 61 -1.64 -5.76 -6.40
CA HIS A 61 -1.67 -5.65 -4.95
C HIS A 61 -3.11 -5.63 -4.43
N ARG A 62 -3.98 -4.86 -5.07
CA ARG A 62 -5.42 -4.77 -4.72
C ARG A 62 -6.09 -6.13 -4.84
N ARG A 63 -5.83 -6.87 -5.91
CA ARG A 63 -6.37 -8.22 -6.16
C ARG A 63 -5.89 -9.24 -5.13
N ILE A 64 -4.63 -9.17 -4.71
CA ILE A 64 -4.08 -10.04 -3.66
C ILE A 64 -4.80 -9.79 -2.33
N LEU A 65 -4.90 -8.53 -1.89
CA LEU A 65 -5.56 -8.18 -0.64
C LEU A 65 -7.06 -8.54 -0.68
N TYR A 66 -7.73 -8.25 -1.79
CA TYR A 66 -9.14 -8.55 -1.98
C TYR A 66 -9.43 -10.06 -1.91
N SER A 67 -8.68 -10.88 -2.66
CA SER A 67 -8.80 -12.34 -2.62
C SER A 67 -8.59 -12.90 -1.20
N MET A 68 -7.59 -12.39 -0.48
CA MET A 68 -7.35 -12.80 0.91
C MET A 68 -8.51 -12.40 1.83
N GLY A 69 -9.06 -11.19 1.66
CA GLY A 69 -10.22 -10.69 2.43
C GLY A 69 -11.48 -11.50 2.16
N GLU A 70 -11.79 -11.78 0.89
CA GLU A 70 -12.94 -12.61 0.46
C GLU A 70 -12.89 -14.01 1.07
N LYS A 71 -11.70 -14.61 1.12
CA LYS A 71 -11.49 -15.95 1.71
C LYS A 71 -11.44 -15.94 3.24
N GLY A 72 -11.59 -14.80 3.89
CA GLY A 72 -11.51 -14.70 5.35
C GLY A 72 -10.10 -14.94 5.91
N ILE A 73 -9.05 -14.78 5.08
CA ILE A 73 -7.64 -14.92 5.50
C ILE A 73 -7.20 -13.61 6.17
N ARG A 74 -7.79 -13.31 7.33
CA ARG A 74 -7.63 -12.04 8.06
C ARG A 74 -6.57 -12.12 9.15
N PRO A 75 -6.13 -11.00 9.74
CA PRO A 75 -5.26 -11.01 10.91
C PRO A 75 -5.86 -11.87 12.04
N GLY A 76 -5.02 -12.72 12.66
CA GLY A 76 -5.48 -13.66 13.69
C GLY A 76 -6.07 -14.98 13.18
N SER A 77 -6.40 -15.10 11.90
CA SER A 77 -6.77 -16.39 11.29
C SER A 77 -5.52 -17.27 11.08
N LYS A 78 -5.74 -18.55 10.78
CA LYS A 78 -4.66 -19.46 10.42
C LYS A 78 -4.00 -19.02 9.13
N PHE A 79 -2.66 -19.11 9.09
CA PHE A 79 -1.90 -18.92 7.86
C PHE A 79 -2.35 -19.91 6.78
N GLN A 80 -2.34 -19.46 5.54
CA GLN A 80 -2.67 -20.27 4.36
C GLN A 80 -1.43 -20.38 3.47
N LYS A 81 -1.29 -21.52 2.78
CA LYS A 81 -0.20 -21.70 1.80
C LYS A 81 -0.25 -20.60 0.75
N SER A 82 0.90 -19.97 0.49
CA SER A 82 1.03 -18.91 -0.49
C SER A 82 0.56 -19.36 -1.88
N ALA A 83 0.84 -20.60 -2.24
CA ALA A 83 0.39 -21.19 -3.52
C ALA A 83 -1.14 -21.20 -3.68
N ARG A 84 -1.91 -21.34 -2.58
CA ARG A 84 -3.38 -21.29 -2.62
C ARG A 84 -3.87 -19.87 -2.91
N ILE A 85 -3.25 -18.87 -2.26
CA ILE A 85 -3.61 -17.46 -2.47
C ILE A 85 -3.26 -17.05 -3.90
N VAL A 86 -2.06 -17.37 -4.37
CA VAL A 86 -1.59 -17.07 -5.72
C VAL A 86 -2.48 -17.73 -6.78
N GLY A 87 -2.85 -19.01 -6.58
CA GLY A 87 -3.74 -19.73 -7.48
C GLY A 87 -5.14 -19.11 -7.58
N ASP A 88 -5.70 -18.65 -6.45
CA ASP A 88 -7.02 -17.99 -6.43
C ASP A 88 -6.97 -16.63 -7.14
N VAL A 89 -5.94 -15.82 -6.87
CA VAL A 89 -5.74 -14.53 -7.54
C VAL A 89 -5.55 -14.70 -9.05
N MET A 90 -4.74 -15.68 -9.48
CA MET A 90 -4.46 -15.95 -10.89
C MET A 90 -5.71 -16.44 -11.62
N GLY A 91 -6.47 -17.35 -11.00
CA GLY A 91 -7.65 -17.94 -11.62
C GLY A 91 -8.83 -16.98 -11.73
N LYS A 92 -9.01 -16.09 -10.74
CA LYS A 92 -10.19 -15.25 -10.67
C LYS A 92 -9.98 -13.81 -11.15
N TYR A 93 -8.82 -13.20 -10.88
CA TYR A 93 -8.67 -11.74 -11.00
C TYR A 93 -7.49 -11.31 -11.87
N HIS A 94 -6.37 -12.03 -11.85
CA HIS A 94 -5.13 -11.55 -12.46
C HIS A 94 -4.56 -12.55 -13.48
N PRO A 95 -4.88 -12.40 -14.79
CA PRO A 95 -4.53 -13.37 -15.84
C PRO A 95 -3.05 -13.23 -16.26
N HIS A 96 -2.13 -13.39 -15.31
CA HIS A 96 -0.69 -13.32 -15.52
C HIS A 96 0.02 -14.46 -14.76
N GLY A 97 1.33 -14.60 -15.00
CA GLY A 97 2.12 -15.68 -14.39
C GLY A 97 2.10 -15.65 -12.86
N ASP A 98 2.07 -16.83 -12.26
CA ASP A 98 2.06 -17.08 -10.82
C ASP A 98 3.25 -16.45 -10.09
N THR A 99 4.43 -16.45 -10.71
CA THR A 99 5.65 -15.85 -10.18
C THR A 99 5.47 -14.35 -9.94
N ALA A 100 4.87 -13.61 -10.89
CA ALA A 100 4.66 -12.17 -10.75
C ALA A 100 3.69 -11.83 -9.59
N ILE A 101 2.65 -12.66 -9.40
CA ILE A 101 1.70 -12.53 -8.30
C ILE A 101 2.39 -12.85 -6.97
N TYR A 102 3.15 -13.96 -6.93
CA TYR A 102 3.87 -14.37 -5.73
C TYR A 102 4.91 -13.34 -5.30
N ASP A 103 5.75 -12.84 -6.21
CA ASP A 103 6.76 -11.82 -5.92
C ASP A 103 6.12 -10.51 -5.42
N SER A 104 4.95 -10.15 -5.98
CA SER A 104 4.20 -8.99 -5.48
C SER A 104 3.70 -9.22 -4.05
N MET A 105 3.15 -10.41 -3.74
CA MET A 105 2.72 -10.76 -2.39
C MET A 105 3.89 -10.81 -1.40
N VAL A 106 5.03 -11.36 -1.83
CA VAL A 106 6.27 -11.40 -1.04
C VAL A 106 6.70 -9.98 -0.63
N ARG A 107 6.70 -9.03 -1.57
CA ARG A 107 7.05 -7.63 -1.29
C ARG A 107 6.12 -6.99 -0.26
N LEU A 108 4.82 -7.30 -0.30
CA LEU A 108 3.86 -6.79 0.68
C LEU A 108 4.09 -7.32 2.11
N ALA A 109 4.87 -8.40 2.25
CA ALA A 109 5.22 -9.01 3.54
C ALA A 109 6.62 -8.62 4.05
N GLN A 110 7.48 -8.01 3.22
CA GLN A 110 8.85 -7.68 3.59
C GLN A 110 8.91 -6.40 4.44
N ASP A 111 9.45 -6.47 5.65
CA ASP A 111 9.52 -5.37 6.62
C ASP A 111 10.63 -4.34 6.32
N TRP A 112 11.56 -4.68 5.41
CA TRP A 112 12.57 -3.75 4.86
C TRP A 112 12.12 -3.06 3.57
N VAL A 113 10.96 -3.47 3.00
CA VAL A 113 10.34 -2.86 1.81
C VAL A 113 9.12 -2.03 2.18
N MET A 114 8.24 -2.59 3.01
CA MET A 114 7.01 -1.95 3.46
C MET A 114 7.22 -1.30 4.83
N ARG A 115 6.88 -0.03 4.94
CA ARG A 115 6.91 0.65 6.25
C ARG A 115 5.84 0.08 7.20
N TYR A 116 4.70 -0.29 6.62
CA TYR A 116 3.59 -1.00 7.28
C TYR A 116 3.20 -2.20 6.43
N GLN A 117 3.54 -3.39 6.88
CA GLN A 117 3.28 -4.64 6.15
C GLN A 117 1.78 -4.84 5.89
N LEU A 118 1.43 -5.15 4.65
CA LEU A 118 0.06 -5.44 4.24
C LEU A 118 -0.25 -6.93 4.26
N VAL A 119 0.77 -7.76 4.19
CA VAL A 119 0.72 -9.22 4.29
C VAL A 119 1.60 -9.65 5.46
N ASP A 120 1.10 -10.55 6.28
CA ASP A 120 1.84 -11.23 7.34
C ASP A 120 2.30 -12.59 6.79
N GLY A 121 3.61 -12.78 6.69
CA GLY A 121 4.24 -13.95 6.09
C GLY A 121 4.86 -14.88 7.12
N GLN A 122 4.74 -16.19 6.89
CA GLN A 122 5.40 -17.23 7.67
C GLN A 122 6.29 -18.09 6.78
N GLY A 123 7.57 -18.19 7.14
CA GLY A 123 8.60 -18.87 6.37
C GLY A 123 9.65 -17.91 5.83
N ASN A 124 10.37 -18.32 4.79
CA ASN A 124 11.39 -17.49 4.16
C ASN A 124 10.78 -16.61 3.06
N PHE A 125 10.67 -15.31 3.30
CA PHE A 125 10.21 -14.29 2.37
C PHE A 125 11.37 -13.46 1.77
N GLY A 126 12.58 -14.01 1.75
CA GLY A 126 13.78 -13.34 1.26
C GLY A 126 14.56 -12.61 2.35
N SER A 127 15.57 -11.87 1.94
CA SER A 127 16.43 -11.08 2.86
C SER A 127 16.86 -9.74 2.24
N MET A 128 17.42 -8.85 3.06
CA MET A 128 18.07 -7.61 2.57
C MET A 128 19.36 -7.89 1.77
N ASP A 129 19.87 -9.11 1.79
CA ASP A 129 20.99 -9.54 0.96
C ASP A 129 20.58 -9.85 -0.49
N GLY A 130 19.29 -9.79 -0.77
CA GLY A 130 18.73 -10.08 -2.09
C GLY A 130 18.44 -11.56 -2.31
N ASP A 131 18.49 -12.39 -1.26
CA ASP A 131 18.05 -13.76 -1.37
C ASP A 131 16.58 -13.82 -1.76
N PRO A 132 16.19 -14.68 -2.70
CA PRO A 132 14.81 -14.85 -3.10
C PRO A 132 13.99 -15.50 -1.98
N ALA A 133 12.69 -15.26 -1.99
CA ALA A 133 11.77 -16.00 -1.13
C ALA A 133 11.80 -17.50 -1.49
N ALA A 134 11.51 -18.35 -0.52
CA ALA A 134 11.29 -19.77 -0.77
C ALA A 134 10.09 -19.96 -1.71
N ALA A 135 10.05 -21.07 -2.45
CA ALA A 135 8.94 -21.35 -3.35
C ALA A 135 7.58 -21.33 -2.62
N MET A 136 6.53 -20.82 -3.28
CA MET A 136 5.20 -20.56 -2.70
C MET A 136 4.53 -21.79 -2.04
N ARG A 137 4.97 -22.99 -2.35
CA ARG A 137 4.52 -24.23 -1.70
C ARG A 137 5.02 -24.39 -0.26
N TYR A 138 6.09 -23.70 0.11
CA TYR A 138 6.69 -23.77 1.44
C TYR A 138 6.25 -22.61 2.34
N THR A 139 6.02 -21.43 1.77
CA THR A 139 5.63 -20.24 2.53
C THR A 139 4.12 -20.21 2.80
N GLU A 140 3.76 -19.50 3.85
CA GLU A 140 2.36 -19.27 4.23
C GLU A 140 2.15 -17.78 4.47
N ALA A 141 0.92 -17.31 4.23
CA ALA A 141 0.58 -15.90 4.37
C ALA A 141 -0.85 -15.70 4.90
N ARG A 142 -1.07 -14.53 5.47
CA ARG A 142 -2.39 -13.97 5.81
C ARG A 142 -2.33 -12.45 5.68
N LEU A 143 -3.49 -11.78 5.72
CA LEU A 143 -3.53 -10.32 5.75
C LEU A 143 -2.76 -9.78 6.96
N GLY A 144 -1.95 -8.76 6.73
CA GLY A 144 -1.42 -7.90 7.76
C GLY A 144 -2.52 -6.99 8.33
N ARG A 145 -2.27 -6.42 9.52
CA ARG A 145 -3.26 -5.56 10.19
C ARG A 145 -3.65 -4.34 9.35
N ILE A 146 -2.69 -3.68 8.72
CA ILE A 146 -2.97 -2.53 7.83
C ILE A 146 -3.62 -2.99 6.52
N GLY A 147 -3.26 -4.17 5.99
CA GLY A 147 -3.94 -4.75 4.84
C GLY A 147 -5.45 -4.98 5.07
N ASP A 148 -5.82 -5.41 6.28
CA ASP A 148 -7.23 -5.57 6.67
C ASP A 148 -7.95 -4.21 6.82
N VAL A 149 -7.27 -3.19 7.32
CA VAL A 149 -7.78 -1.81 7.42
C VAL A 149 -8.11 -1.22 6.04
N LEU A 150 -7.33 -1.56 5.00
CA LEU A 150 -7.60 -1.10 3.64
C LEU A 150 -8.88 -1.71 3.05
N LEU A 151 -9.28 -2.90 3.50
CA LEU A 151 -10.48 -3.63 3.07
C LEU A 151 -11.72 -3.32 3.93
N ALA A 152 -11.57 -2.52 4.99
CA ALA A 152 -12.66 -2.25 5.92
C ALA A 152 -13.86 -1.62 5.21
N ASP A 153 -15.05 -2.07 5.56
CA ASP A 153 -16.34 -1.61 5.00
C ASP A 153 -16.55 -1.92 3.49
N LEU A 154 -15.78 -2.81 2.88
CA LEU A 154 -15.91 -3.18 1.47
C LEU A 154 -17.26 -3.85 1.16
N ASP A 155 -17.86 -4.53 2.13
CA ASP A 155 -19.15 -5.21 2.08
C ASP A 155 -20.36 -4.26 2.21
N LYS A 156 -20.13 -2.95 2.35
CA LYS A 156 -21.16 -1.93 2.57
C LYS A 156 -21.37 -1.01 1.36
N ASP A 157 -21.12 -1.50 0.16
CA ASP A 157 -21.28 -0.75 -1.10
C ASP A 157 -20.53 0.60 -1.12
N THR A 158 -19.33 0.62 -0.51
CA THR A 158 -18.53 1.85 -0.34
C THR A 158 -17.74 2.26 -1.58
N VAL A 159 -17.45 1.31 -2.46
CA VAL A 159 -16.68 1.49 -3.69
C VAL A 159 -17.34 0.77 -4.85
N ASP A 160 -16.98 1.16 -6.07
CA ASP A 160 -17.51 0.52 -7.28
C ASP A 160 -16.77 -0.78 -7.56
N PHE A 161 -17.51 -1.77 -8.01
CA PHE A 161 -17.01 -3.04 -8.52
C PHE A 161 -17.02 -3.03 -10.04
N ARG A 162 -16.09 -3.77 -10.62
CA ARG A 162 -16.02 -4.01 -12.06
C ARG A 162 -15.87 -5.50 -12.33
N ASP A 163 -16.25 -5.92 -13.53
CA ASP A 163 -16.04 -7.30 -13.94
C ASP A 163 -14.54 -7.59 -14.03
N ASN A 164 -14.16 -8.84 -13.70
CA ASN A 164 -12.82 -9.36 -13.92
C ASN A 164 -12.53 -9.53 -15.42
N TYR A 165 -11.37 -10.11 -15.75
CA TYR A 165 -10.90 -10.25 -17.13
C TYR A 165 -11.82 -11.10 -18.04
N ASP A 166 -12.67 -11.99 -17.52
CA ASP A 166 -13.57 -12.88 -18.28
C ASP A 166 -15.07 -12.66 -17.93
N GLY A 167 -15.40 -11.73 -17.06
CA GLY A 167 -16.76 -11.42 -16.63
C GLY A 167 -17.39 -12.45 -15.69
N SER A 168 -16.63 -13.41 -15.16
CA SER A 168 -17.14 -14.46 -14.26
C SER A 168 -17.23 -14.01 -12.81
N GLU A 169 -16.41 -13.07 -12.41
CA GLU A 169 -16.31 -12.55 -11.03
C GLU A 169 -16.24 -11.02 -11.06
N GLN A 170 -16.45 -10.39 -9.90
CA GLN A 170 -16.29 -8.95 -9.76
C GLN A 170 -15.15 -8.62 -8.82
N GLU A 171 -14.42 -7.55 -9.13
CA GLU A 171 -13.34 -7.02 -8.32
C GLU A 171 -13.57 -5.54 -8.00
N PRO A 172 -13.14 -5.05 -6.80
CA PRO A 172 -13.26 -3.64 -6.49
C PRO A 172 -12.30 -2.81 -7.37
N SER A 173 -12.81 -1.72 -7.92
CA SER A 173 -12.00 -0.78 -8.71
C SER A 173 -10.97 -0.03 -7.86
N VAL A 174 -11.27 0.17 -6.58
CA VAL A 174 -10.42 0.79 -5.55
C VAL A 174 -10.81 0.24 -4.19
N LEU A 175 -9.89 0.24 -3.20
CA LEU A 175 -10.22 -0.16 -1.82
C LEU A 175 -10.76 1.03 -1.02
N PRO A 176 -11.61 0.79 0.01
CA PRO A 176 -12.11 1.85 0.88
C PRO A 176 -11.03 2.61 1.64
N ALA A 177 -9.93 1.96 2.00
CA ALA A 177 -8.69 2.49 2.55
C ALA A 177 -8.88 3.52 3.68
N LYS A 178 -8.94 3.09 4.94
CA LYS A 178 -9.08 4.01 6.10
C LYS A 178 -7.83 4.86 6.40
N VAL A 179 -6.70 4.58 5.76
CA VAL A 179 -5.44 5.29 5.91
C VAL A 179 -4.84 5.67 4.56
N PRO A 180 -4.10 6.77 4.44
CA PRO A 180 -3.50 7.21 3.18
C PRO A 180 -2.28 6.35 2.80
N ASN A 181 -2.55 5.11 2.41
CA ASN A 181 -1.55 4.08 2.20
C ASN A 181 -0.50 4.44 1.14
N LEU A 182 -0.85 5.26 0.12
CA LEU A 182 0.11 5.73 -0.87
C LEU A 182 1.31 6.44 -0.23
N LEU A 183 1.08 7.24 0.80
CA LEU A 183 2.15 7.92 1.53
C LEU A 183 2.79 7.01 2.58
N LEU A 184 2.00 6.16 3.26
CA LEU A 184 2.52 5.29 4.31
C LEU A 184 3.56 4.30 3.77
N ASN A 185 3.23 3.59 2.71
CA ASN A 185 4.07 2.54 2.14
C ASN A 185 4.83 2.98 0.88
N GLY A 186 4.50 4.15 0.33
CA GLY A 186 5.10 4.60 -0.91
C GLY A 186 4.80 3.65 -2.07
N GLN A 187 5.37 3.92 -3.23
CA GLN A 187 5.34 3.02 -4.37
C GLN A 187 6.50 3.30 -5.33
N ILE A 188 7.06 2.26 -5.91
CA ILE A 188 8.02 2.34 -7.00
C ILE A 188 7.49 1.53 -8.17
N GLY A 189 7.47 2.11 -9.38
CA GLY A 189 6.98 1.44 -10.58
C GLY A 189 7.51 2.06 -11.85
N ILE A 190 7.71 1.24 -12.88
CA ILE A 190 8.19 1.65 -14.19
C ILE A 190 7.11 1.31 -15.21
N ALA A 191 6.58 2.32 -15.88
CA ALA A 191 5.62 2.21 -16.95
C ALA A 191 6.27 2.58 -18.30
N VAL A 192 5.48 2.59 -19.37
CA VAL A 192 5.96 3.07 -20.67
C VAL A 192 5.98 4.60 -20.67
N GLY A 193 7.15 5.18 -20.89
CA GLY A 193 7.35 6.63 -20.95
C GLY A 193 7.28 7.36 -19.62
N MET A 194 6.99 6.66 -18.51
CA MET A 194 6.89 7.27 -17.18
C MET A 194 7.22 6.28 -16.06
N ALA A 195 7.59 6.80 -14.91
CA ALA A 195 7.88 6.01 -13.72
C ALA A 195 7.29 6.68 -12.49
N THR A 196 7.02 5.92 -11.43
CA THR A 196 6.64 6.44 -10.13
C THR A 196 7.68 6.06 -9.08
N SER A 197 7.97 6.98 -8.17
CA SER A 197 8.85 6.76 -7.03
C SER A 197 8.36 7.65 -5.88
N ILE A 198 7.58 7.06 -4.98
CA ILE A 198 6.94 7.72 -3.84
C ILE A 198 7.55 7.12 -2.57
N PRO A 199 8.13 7.92 -1.66
CA PRO A 199 8.74 7.42 -0.45
C PRO A 199 7.70 7.04 0.60
N THR A 200 8.12 6.25 1.56
CA THR A 200 7.34 5.85 2.74
C THR A 200 7.35 6.95 3.81
N HIS A 201 6.30 7.00 4.66
CA HIS A 201 6.15 7.99 5.74
C HIS A 201 5.62 7.36 7.02
N ASN A 202 5.80 8.07 8.12
CA ASN A 202 5.27 7.68 9.43
C ASN A 202 3.75 7.90 9.51
N LEU A 203 3.02 6.91 10.04
CA LEU A 203 1.55 6.94 10.14
C LEU A 203 1.06 8.13 10.97
N GLY A 204 1.66 8.34 12.14
CA GLY A 204 1.24 9.43 13.04
C GLY A 204 1.38 10.80 12.38
N GLU A 205 2.51 11.04 11.70
CA GLU A 205 2.78 12.30 11.00
C GLU A 205 1.81 12.54 9.83
N VAL A 206 1.53 11.49 9.03
CA VAL A 206 0.61 11.60 7.89
C VAL A 206 -0.83 11.80 8.35
N VAL A 207 -1.25 11.12 9.42
CA VAL A 207 -2.58 11.31 10.02
C VAL A 207 -2.73 12.74 10.54
N ASP A 208 -1.75 13.27 11.30
CA ASP A 208 -1.81 14.63 11.82
C ASP A 208 -1.89 15.66 10.68
N ALA A 209 -1.11 15.50 9.62
CA ALA A 209 -1.17 16.37 8.45
C ALA A 209 -2.53 16.27 7.72
N THR A 210 -3.09 15.06 7.62
CA THR A 210 -4.41 14.85 7.01
C THR A 210 -5.50 15.55 7.82
N ILE A 211 -5.45 15.44 9.15
CA ILE A 211 -6.37 16.12 10.05
C ILE A 211 -6.23 17.64 9.95
N ALA A 212 -5.01 18.16 9.91
CA ALA A 212 -4.77 19.58 9.71
C ALA A 212 -5.38 20.11 8.41
N LEU A 213 -5.31 19.33 7.32
CA LEU A 213 -5.92 19.68 6.03
C LEU A 213 -7.46 19.55 6.05
N ILE A 214 -8.03 18.65 6.87
CA ILE A 214 -9.49 18.58 7.10
C ILE A 214 -9.98 19.80 7.87
N ASP A 215 -9.24 20.21 8.92
CA ASP A 215 -9.61 21.34 9.77
C ASP A 215 -9.46 22.69 9.05
N ASP A 216 -8.46 22.81 8.19
CA ASP A 216 -8.24 23.99 7.33
C ASP A 216 -7.91 23.56 5.89
N PRO A 217 -8.91 23.52 4.99
CA PRO A 217 -8.72 23.17 3.58
C PRO A 217 -7.77 24.10 2.82
N GLU A 218 -7.50 25.30 3.31
CA GLU A 218 -6.57 26.25 2.72
C GLU A 218 -5.14 26.12 3.28
N SER A 219 -4.89 25.14 4.15
CA SER A 219 -3.56 24.84 4.69
C SER A 219 -2.50 24.79 3.59
N THR A 220 -1.41 25.51 3.84
CA THR A 220 -0.26 25.56 2.92
C THR A 220 0.63 24.33 3.09
N LEU A 221 1.56 24.12 2.15
CA LEU A 221 2.58 23.07 2.32
C LEU A 221 3.37 23.24 3.61
N ASP A 222 3.69 24.47 4.01
CA ASP A 222 4.45 24.74 5.24
C ASP A 222 3.69 24.35 6.50
N ASP A 223 2.37 24.46 6.49
CA ASP A 223 1.54 24.00 7.60
C ASP A 223 1.56 22.47 7.69
N LEU A 224 1.48 21.76 6.56
CA LEU A 224 1.57 20.31 6.52
C LEU A 224 2.96 19.81 6.94
N LEU A 225 4.03 20.51 6.58
CA LEU A 225 5.41 20.17 6.97
C LEU A 225 5.71 20.40 8.46
N LYS A 226 4.83 21.05 9.23
CA LYS A 226 4.91 21.05 10.69
C LYS A 226 4.63 19.67 11.28
N HIS A 227 3.81 18.87 10.60
CA HIS A 227 3.43 17.52 10.99
C HIS A 227 4.31 16.46 10.32
N ILE A 228 4.51 16.53 9.00
CA ILE A 228 5.34 15.58 8.24
C ILE A 228 6.77 16.12 8.19
N LYS A 229 7.66 15.49 8.96
CA LYS A 229 9.08 15.89 9.03
C LYS A 229 9.84 15.51 7.76
N GLY A 230 9.38 14.49 7.04
CA GLY A 230 10.00 13.95 5.85
C GLY A 230 9.71 12.47 5.67
N PRO A 231 10.35 11.79 4.70
CA PRO A 231 10.17 10.36 4.49
C PRO A 231 10.62 9.56 5.72
N ASP A 232 10.01 8.40 5.93
CA ASP A 232 10.32 7.48 7.01
C ASP A 232 10.50 6.08 6.42
N PHE A 233 11.74 5.70 6.17
CA PHE A 233 12.08 4.45 5.49
C PHE A 233 12.11 3.26 6.45
N PRO A 234 11.66 2.07 6.03
CA PRO A 234 11.63 0.88 6.87
C PRO A 234 13.01 0.43 7.36
N THR A 235 14.06 0.72 6.62
CA THR A 235 15.46 0.39 6.97
C THR A 235 16.16 1.43 7.85
N GLY A 236 15.44 2.46 8.30
CA GLY A 236 16.02 3.54 9.10
C GLY A 236 16.84 4.52 8.26
N ALA A 237 18.11 4.68 8.62
CA ALA A 237 19.08 5.61 8.04
C ALA A 237 18.83 7.10 8.38
N VAL A 238 19.82 7.93 8.10
CA VAL A 238 19.75 9.39 8.25
C VAL A 238 19.35 10.01 6.92
N VAL A 239 18.29 10.80 6.93
CA VAL A 239 17.76 11.49 5.75
C VAL A 239 18.07 12.99 5.85
N TYR A 240 18.73 13.51 4.82
CA TYR A 240 19.04 14.93 4.70
C TYR A 240 17.99 15.60 3.81
N GLY A 241 17.19 16.49 4.41
CA GLY A 241 16.11 17.21 3.76
C GLY A 241 16.55 18.53 3.14
N GLY A 242 15.93 19.62 3.56
CA GLY A 242 16.20 20.97 3.06
C GLY A 242 15.36 21.37 1.86
N ALA A 243 15.87 22.30 1.04
CA ALA A 243 15.12 22.84 -0.10
C ALA A 243 14.72 21.79 -1.15
N PRO A 244 15.56 20.78 -1.52
CA PRO A 244 15.17 19.75 -2.48
C PRO A 244 14.01 18.88 -2.02
N MET A 245 13.93 18.54 -0.73
CA MET A 245 12.81 17.80 -0.15
C MET A 245 11.53 18.63 -0.18
N ARG A 246 11.62 19.92 0.23
CA ARG A 246 10.47 20.82 0.16
C ARG A 246 9.93 20.95 -1.26
N GLN A 247 10.83 21.14 -2.24
CA GLN A 247 10.46 21.17 -3.65
C GLN A 247 9.77 19.88 -4.09
N ALA A 248 10.29 18.71 -3.64
CA ALA A 248 9.70 17.43 -3.94
C ALA A 248 8.24 17.33 -3.43
N TYR A 249 7.97 17.77 -2.22
CA TYR A 249 6.61 17.79 -1.66
C TYR A 249 5.70 18.82 -2.32
N GLN A 250 6.26 19.91 -2.84
CA GLN A 250 5.48 20.94 -3.53
C GLN A 250 5.10 20.49 -4.95
N THR A 251 6.05 19.94 -5.69
CA THR A 251 5.91 19.69 -7.14
C THR A 251 5.73 18.21 -7.49
N GLY A 252 5.88 17.31 -6.52
CA GLY A 252 5.95 15.88 -6.75
C GLY A 252 7.29 15.38 -7.31
N ARG A 253 8.29 16.26 -7.51
CA ARG A 253 9.61 15.93 -8.06
C ARG A 253 10.74 16.55 -7.28
N GLY A 254 11.75 15.75 -6.94
CA GLY A 254 12.93 16.20 -6.20
C GLY A 254 13.76 15.02 -5.74
N SER A 255 14.61 15.24 -4.74
CA SER A 255 15.41 14.16 -4.17
C SER A 255 15.77 14.45 -2.72
N VAL A 256 16.04 13.40 -1.96
CA VAL A 256 16.66 13.46 -0.64
C VAL A 256 17.89 12.56 -0.61
N THR A 257 18.87 12.95 0.18
CA THR A 257 20.06 12.12 0.40
C THR A 257 19.86 11.29 1.66
N MET A 258 20.08 9.99 1.54
CA MET A 258 20.06 9.03 2.65
C MET A 258 21.49 8.62 2.95
N ARG A 259 21.83 8.50 4.22
CA ARG A 259 23.14 8.05 4.68
C ARG A 259 22.98 6.98 5.72
N ALA A 260 23.75 5.90 5.60
CA ALA A 260 23.86 4.82 6.58
C ALA A 260 24.19 5.37 7.97
N VAL A 261 23.69 4.69 9.00
CA VAL A 261 24.13 4.95 10.38
C VAL A 261 25.39 4.13 10.62
N ALA A 262 26.47 4.82 10.90
CA ALA A 262 27.76 4.21 11.14
C ALA A 262 28.44 4.84 12.37
N GLU A 263 28.96 3.99 13.24
CA GLU A 263 29.68 4.39 14.44
C GLU A 263 31.14 3.98 14.35
N ILE A 264 32.02 4.86 14.82
CA ILE A 264 33.44 4.59 14.94
C ILE A 264 33.70 4.14 16.36
N THR A 265 34.15 2.90 16.53
CA THR A 265 34.47 2.31 17.83
C THR A 265 35.96 1.89 17.89
N GLU A 266 36.51 1.84 19.09
CA GLU A 266 37.85 1.35 19.32
C GLU A 266 37.82 -0.07 19.91
N THR A 267 38.59 -0.98 19.34
CA THR A 267 38.73 -2.34 19.84
C THR A 267 39.62 -2.39 21.07
N LYS A 268 39.52 -3.45 21.88
CA LYS A 268 40.40 -3.70 23.03
C LYS A 268 41.91 -3.71 22.70
N ARG A 269 42.26 -3.81 21.41
CA ARG A 269 43.65 -3.82 20.91
C ARG A 269 44.11 -2.45 20.36
N GLY A 270 43.34 -1.37 20.60
CA GLY A 270 43.67 -0.02 20.13
C GLY A 270 43.52 0.17 18.62
N ARG A 271 42.71 -0.65 17.94
CA ARG A 271 42.36 -0.49 16.52
C ARG A 271 40.98 0.06 16.40
N HIS A 272 40.76 0.87 15.39
CA HIS A 272 39.43 1.38 15.11
C HIS A 272 38.61 0.44 14.21
N GLN A 273 37.30 0.44 14.45
CA GLN A 273 36.29 -0.25 13.65
C GLN A 273 35.23 0.76 13.27
N ILE A 274 34.66 0.59 12.06
CA ILE A 274 33.42 1.25 11.66
C ILE A 274 32.33 0.18 11.68
N ILE A 275 31.29 0.41 12.49
CA ILE A 275 30.13 -0.48 12.61
C ILE A 275 28.95 0.20 11.95
N VAL A 276 28.41 -0.40 10.89
CA VAL A 276 27.21 0.07 10.21
C VAL A 276 26.01 -0.69 10.75
N SER A 277 25.04 0.03 11.33
CA SER A 277 23.83 -0.53 11.94
C SER A 277 22.57 -0.32 11.10
N GLU A 278 22.55 0.66 10.19
CA GLU A 278 21.44 0.93 9.30
C GLU A 278 21.99 1.28 7.91
N ILE A 279 21.30 0.79 6.86
CA ILE A 279 21.66 1.07 5.45
C ILE A 279 20.55 1.86 4.77
N PRO A 280 20.86 2.66 3.73
CA PRO A 280 19.86 3.39 2.98
C PRO A 280 18.80 2.48 2.36
N TYR A 281 17.57 2.98 2.25
CA TYR A 281 16.45 2.26 1.66
C TYR A 281 16.73 1.78 0.24
N ALA A 282 16.26 0.59 -0.09
CA ALA A 282 16.45 -0.08 -1.38
C ALA A 282 17.91 -0.43 -1.73
N VAL A 283 18.84 -0.37 -0.78
CA VAL A 283 20.21 -0.85 -0.97
C VAL A 283 20.28 -2.33 -0.62
N ASN A 284 20.84 -3.13 -1.52
CA ASN A 284 21.17 -4.53 -1.27
C ASN A 284 22.44 -4.63 -0.42
N LYS A 285 22.33 -5.30 0.75
CA LYS A 285 23.43 -5.36 1.73
C LYS A 285 24.63 -6.18 1.21
N ALA A 286 24.39 -7.31 0.56
CA ALA A 286 25.47 -8.15 0.01
C ALA A 286 26.24 -7.41 -1.08
N ASN A 287 25.55 -6.77 -2.03
CA ASN A 287 26.19 -5.96 -3.08
C ASN A 287 26.96 -4.77 -2.51
N LEU A 288 26.47 -4.18 -1.41
CA LEU A 288 27.20 -3.11 -0.71
C LEU A 288 28.51 -3.61 -0.13
N ILE A 289 28.51 -4.78 0.53
CA ILE A 289 29.69 -5.40 1.12
C ILE A 289 30.70 -5.77 0.01
N GLU A 290 30.22 -6.39 -1.06
CA GLU A 290 31.04 -6.71 -2.24
C GLU A 290 31.69 -5.45 -2.83
N LYS A 291 30.94 -4.37 -2.99
CA LYS A 291 31.46 -3.09 -3.48
C LYS A 291 32.56 -2.52 -2.58
N ILE A 292 32.41 -2.63 -1.26
CA ILE A 292 33.47 -2.21 -0.32
C ILE A 292 34.72 -3.07 -0.50
N ALA A 293 34.57 -4.40 -0.61
CA ALA A 293 35.67 -5.32 -0.83
C ALA A 293 36.41 -5.04 -2.15
N ASP A 294 35.69 -4.75 -3.23
CA ASP A 294 36.26 -4.37 -4.52
C ASP A 294 37.10 -3.07 -4.43
N LEU A 295 36.60 -2.05 -3.71
CA LEU A 295 37.35 -0.82 -3.48
C LEU A 295 38.66 -1.04 -2.72
N VAL A 296 38.71 -2.00 -1.81
CA VAL A 296 39.92 -2.41 -1.10
C VAL A 296 40.87 -3.16 -2.05
N LYS A 297 40.35 -4.10 -2.85
CA LYS A 297 41.12 -4.86 -3.85
C LYS A 297 41.72 -3.94 -4.92
N ASP A 298 40.97 -2.99 -5.39
CA ASP A 298 41.38 -1.96 -6.36
C ASP A 298 42.33 -0.91 -5.75
N LYS A 299 42.65 -1.00 -4.46
CA LYS A 299 43.49 -0.05 -3.71
C LYS A 299 42.93 1.39 -3.70
N LYS A 300 41.63 1.59 -3.93
CA LYS A 300 40.98 2.89 -3.80
C LYS A 300 40.77 3.28 -2.33
N ILE A 301 40.56 2.28 -1.47
CA ILE A 301 40.55 2.42 0.00
C ILE A 301 41.58 1.43 0.57
N THR A 302 42.72 1.94 1.03
CA THR A 302 43.84 1.08 1.50
C THR A 302 43.82 0.88 3.00
N ALA A 303 43.03 1.64 3.73
CA ALA A 303 43.04 1.68 5.20
C ALA A 303 42.19 0.59 5.88
N ILE A 304 41.42 -0.18 5.13
CA ILE A 304 40.61 -1.31 5.64
C ILE A 304 41.49 -2.53 5.74
N SER A 305 41.38 -3.27 6.88
CA SER A 305 42.11 -4.52 7.13
C SER A 305 41.21 -5.75 7.02
N ASP A 306 39.92 -5.63 7.40
CA ASP A 306 38.97 -6.73 7.35
C ASP A 306 37.55 -6.21 7.22
N LEU A 307 36.63 -7.01 6.65
CA LEU A 307 35.25 -6.68 6.42
C LEU A 307 34.38 -7.90 6.71
N ARG A 308 33.44 -7.76 7.64
CA ARG A 308 32.58 -8.86 8.07
C ARG A 308 31.13 -8.41 8.10
N ASP A 309 30.24 -9.32 7.74
CA ASP A 309 28.81 -9.21 7.98
C ASP A 309 28.47 -10.02 9.25
N GLU A 310 28.07 -9.31 10.28
CA GLU A 310 27.63 -9.88 11.56
C GLU A 310 26.12 -9.69 11.76
N SER A 311 25.39 -9.38 10.68
CA SER A 311 23.93 -9.17 10.72
C SER A 311 23.22 -10.45 11.16
N ALA A 312 22.25 -10.32 12.05
CA ALA A 312 21.47 -11.45 12.56
C ALA A 312 20.06 -11.00 12.95
N ARG A 313 19.07 -11.86 12.76
CA ARG A 313 17.68 -11.69 13.21
C ARG A 313 17.00 -10.39 12.76
N GLY A 314 17.34 -9.91 11.56
CA GLY A 314 16.77 -8.67 10.99
C GLY A 314 17.54 -7.40 11.37
N GLU A 315 18.54 -7.48 12.25
CA GLU A 315 19.42 -6.35 12.58
C GLU A 315 20.62 -6.33 11.63
N VAL A 316 20.91 -5.16 11.07
CA VAL A 316 22.10 -4.94 10.23
C VAL A 316 23.30 -4.69 11.12
N ARG A 317 24.40 -5.41 10.88
CA ARG A 317 25.68 -5.18 11.54
C ARG A 317 26.82 -5.49 10.60
N ILE A 318 27.30 -4.49 9.87
CA ILE A 318 28.48 -4.61 9.01
C ILE A 318 29.67 -4.04 9.79
N VAL A 319 30.69 -4.84 10.00
CA VAL A 319 31.90 -4.47 10.73
C VAL A 319 33.06 -4.31 9.78
N ILE A 320 33.66 -3.12 9.78
CA ILE A 320 34.78 -2.74 8.94
C ILE A 320 35.98 -2.45 9.84
N ASP A 321 36.91 -3.37 9.90
CA ASP A 321 38.15 -3.23 10.70
C ASP A 321 39.16 -2.36 9.96
N LEU A 322 39.71 -1.39 10.65
CA LEU A 322 40.72 -0.48 10.10
C LEU A 322 42.14 -0.91 10.44
N LYS A 323 43.10 -0.54 9.61
CA LYS A 323 44.54 -0.66 9.89
C LYS A 323 44.91 0.29 11.02
N LYS A 324 46.06 -0.03 11.71
CA LYS A 324 46.50 0.71 12.89
C LYS A 324 46.68 2.21 12.64
N ASP A 325 47.19 2.57 11.46
CA ASP A 325 47.50 3.96 11.10
C ASP A 325 46.36 4.62 10.25
N ALA A 326 45.18 4.04 10.29
CA ALA A 326 44.03 4.57 9.53
C ALA A 326 43.34 5.71 10.27
N TYR A 327 42.88 6.70 9.53
CA TYR A 327 42.00 7.78 10.02
C TYR A 327 40.54 7.41 9.83
N PRO A 328 39.80 7.03 10.87
CA PRO A 328 38.48 6.45 10.74
C PRO A 328 37.47 7.38 10.04
N LYS A 329 37.47 8.68 10.38
CA LYS A 329 36.58 9.68 9.73
C LYS A 329 36.83 9.79 8.23
N LYS A 330 38.10 9.79 7.81
CA LYS A 330 38.47 9.83 6.39
C LYS A 330 37.98 8.60 5.64
N VAL A 331 38.17 7.41 6.25
CA VAL A 331 37.69 6.15 5.64
C VAL A 331 36.18 6.16 5.53
N LEU A 332 35.48 6.59 6.57
CA LEU A 332 34.02 6.70 6.57
C LEU A 332 33.52 7.67 5.47
N ASN A 333 34.17 8.82 5.32
CA ASN A 333 33.83 9.79 4.26
C ASN A 333 34.11 9.21 2.85
N GLN A 334 35.20 8.46 2.68
CA GLN A 334 35.46 7.75 1.42
C GLN A 334 34.40 6.69 1.12
N LEU A 335 33.97 5.94 2.13
CA LEU A 335 32.89 4.96 2.00
C LEU A 335 31.58 5.62 1.59
N TYR A 336 31.18 6.74 2.20
CA TYR A 336 30.01 7.51 1.79
C TYR A 336 30.09 8.02 0.35
N LYS A 337 31.29 8.45 -0.10
CA LYS A 337 31.48 8.97 -1.46
C LYS A 337 31.49 7.89 -2.53
N LEU A 338 32.00 6.70 -2.23
CA LEU A 338 32.29 5.65 -3.21
C LEU A 338 31.34 4.46 -3.19
N THR A 339 30.45 4.39 -2.20
CA THR A 339 29.54 3.25 -2.00
C THR A 339 28.10 3.70 -1.75
N PRO A 340 27.13 2.79 -1.88
CA PRO A 340 25.75 3.05 -1.51
C PRO A 340 25.46 3.26 -0.01
N LEU A 341 26.48 3.34 0.87
CA LEU A 341 26.32 3.83 2.24
C LEU A 341 25.76 5.26 2.28
N GLN A 342 25.93 6.00 1.20
CA GLN A 342 25.19 7.20 0.91
C GLN A 342 24.54 7.06 -0.46
N SER A 343 23.23 7.24 -0.53
CA SER A 343 22.45 7.19 -1.77
C SER A 343 21.40 8.29 -1.79
N SER A 344 20.85 8.58 -2.95
CA SER A 344 19.76 9.54 -3.10
C SER A 344 18.48 8.81 -3.45
N PHE A 345 17.37 9.16 -2.80
CA PHE A 345 16.03 8.78 -3.20
C PHE A 345 15.42 9.89 -4.05
N HIS A 346 15.07 9.54 -5.27
CA HIS A 346 14.48 10.49 -6.22
C HIS A 346 12.96 10.39 -6.17
N TYR A 347 12.31 11.52 -5.91
CA TYR A 347 10.86 11.63 -5.93
C TYR A 347 10.36 11.80 -7.35
N ASN A 348 9.37 11.04 -7.70
CA ASN A 348 8.45 11.24 -8.81
C ASN A 348 7.08 10.72 -8.37
N MET A 349 6.31 11.59 -7.69
CA MET A 349 5.06 11.20 -7.05
C MET A 349 3.93 11.14 -8.08
N LEU A 350 4.08 10.23 -9.04
CA LEU A 350 3.14 9.96 -10.11
C LEU A 350 2.14 8.90 -9.66
N ALA A 351 0.85 9.21 -9.70
CA ALA A 351 -0.24 8.30 -9.36
C ALA A 351 -1.43 8.49 -10.30
N LEU A 352 -2.33 7.51 -10.32
CA LEU A 352 -3.58 7.60 -11.07
C LEU A 352 -4.61 8.36 -10.24
N VAL A 353 -5.15 9.44 -10.80
CA VAL A 353 -6.33 10.15 -10.27
C VAL A 353 -7.56 9.57 -10.94
N ASP A 354 -8.61 9.33 -10.15
CA ASP A 354 -9.85 8.68 -10.56
C ASP A 354 -9.65 7.34 -11.32
N GLY A 355 -8.52 6.65 -11.03
CA GLY A 355 -8.16 5.34 -11.60
C GLY A 355 -7.67 5.36 -13.04
N ILE A 356 -7.63 6.52 -13.71
CA ILE A 356 -7.38 6.61 -15.16
C ILE A 356 -6.28 7.61 -15.49
N GLN A 357 -6.26 8.78 -14.83
CA GLN A 357 -5.41 9.88 -15.23
C GLN A 357 -4.07 9.88 -14.47
N PRO A 358 -2.93 9.60 -15.12
CA PRO A 358 -1.63 9.72 -14.50
C PRO A 358 -1.28 11.20 -14.25
N ARG A 359 -1.03 11.55 -12.98
CA ARG A 359 -0.66 12.92 -12.57
C ARG A 359 0.49 12.87 -11.58
N VAL A 360 1.44 13.79 -11.74
CA VAL A 360 2.44 14.06 -10.71
C VAL A 360 1.80 15.00 -9.68
N LEU A 361 1.77 14.55 -8.43
CA LEU A 361 1.02 15.20 -7.35
C LEU A 361 1.99 15.70 -6.27
N GLY A 362 1.70 16.86 -5.72
CA GLY A 362 2.32 17.34 -4.49
C GLY A 362 1.76 16.61 -3.26
N LEU A 363 2.40 16.81 -2.11
CA LEU A 363 1.96 16.21 -0.85
C LEU A 363 0.52 16.61 -0.51
N ARG A 364 0.19 17.90 -0.62
CA ARG A 364 -1.15 18.42 -0.36
C ARG A 364 -2.20 17.78 -1.27
N ASP A 365 -1.89 17.64 -2.56
CA ASP A 365 -2.80 17.06 -3.54
C ASP A 365 -3.11 15.59 -3.24
N ILE A 366 -2.09 14.80 -2.84
CA ILE A 366 -2.28 13.40 -2.45
C ILE A 366 -3.21 13.30 -1.24
N LEU A 367 -3.00 14.13 -0.22
CA LEU A 367 -3.86 14.15 0.97
C LEU A 367 -5.28 14.61 0.63
N ALA A 368 -5.43 15.61 -0.24
CA ALA A 368 -6.73 16.10 -0.69
C ALA A 368 -7.54 15.02 -1.46
N GLU A 369 -6.90 14.28 -2.37
CA GLU A 369 -7.55 13.18 -3.09
C GLU A 369 -7.92 12.02 -2.14
N PHE A 370 -7.09 11.73 -1.13
CA PHE A 370 -7.42 10.77 -0.09
C PHE A 370 -8.65 11.21 0.73
N ILE A 371 -8.69 12.48 1.17
CA ILE A 371 -9.83 13.04 1.93
C ILE A 371 -11.11 12.96 1.09
N LYS A 372 -11.03 13.37 -0.20
CA LYS A 372 -12.15 13.27 -1.15
C LYS A 372 -12.67 11.83 -1.24
N HIS A 373 -11.78 10.85 -1.37
CA HIS A 373 -12.14 9.43 -1.39
C HIS A 373 -12.81 8.99 -0.09
N ARG A 374 -12.25 9.34 1.08
CA ARG A 374 -12.83 8.97 2.37
C ARG A 374 -14.23 9.57 2.58
N ARG A 375 -14.46 10.79 2.15
CA ARG A 375 -15.81 11.40 2.18
C ARG A 375 -16.83 10.57 1.40
N ILE A 376 -16.47 10.12 0.19
CA ILE A 376 -17.33 9.26 -0.64
C ILE A 376 -17.59 7.93 0.07
N VAL A 377 -16.54 7.28 0.58
CA VAL A 377 -16.64 5.99 1.28
C VAL A 377 -17.55 6.10 2.52
N VAL A 378 -17.36 7.11 3.37
CA VAL A 378 -18.18 7.30 4.58
C VAL A 378 -19.63 7.62 4.21
N ARG A 379 -19.88 8.47 3.20
CA ARG A 379 -21.21 8.75 2.70
C ARG A 379 -21.92 7.49 2.23
N ARG A 380 -21.32 6.73 1.31
CA ARG A 380 -21.89 5.48 0.78
C ARG A 380 -22.14 4.44 1.86
N ARG A 381 -21.22 4.29 2.81
CA ARG A 381 -21.41 3.42 3.99
C ARG A 381 -22.63 3.84 4.80
N THR A 382 -22.78 5.13 5.08
CA THR A 382 -23.90 5.67 5.85
C THR A 382 -25.23 5.49 5.11
N GLU A 383 -25.24 5.69 3.80
CA GLU A 383 -26.41 5.42 2.94
C GLU A 383 -26.80 3.94 2.95
N PHE A 384 -25.83 3.03 2.88
CA PHE A 384 -26.05 1.58 2.98
C PHE A 384 -26.64 1.20 4.33
N GLU A 385 -26.06 1.69 5.43
CA GLU A 385 -26.52 1.43 6.79
C GLU A 385 -27.92 2.02 7.02
N LEU A 386 -28.20 3.22 6.51
CA LEU A 386 -29.51 3.84 6.56
C LEU A 386 -30.56 3.02 5.80
N LYS A 387 -30.24 2.59 4.59
CA LYS A 387 -31.15 1.73 3.79
C LYS A 387 -31.47 0.43 4.52
N LYS A 388 -30.46 -0.21 5.12
CA LYS A 388 -30.62 -1.44 5.89
C LYS A 388 -31.45 -1.21 7.17
N ALA A 389 -31.19 -0.12 7.89
CA ALA A 389 -31.94 0.25 9.10
C ALA A 389 -33.41 0.55 8.78
N LYS A 390 -33.69 1.34 7.73
CA LYS A 390 -35.07 1.62 7.27
C LYS A 390 -35.81 0.36 6.84
N ALA A 391 -35.18 -0.53 6.10
CA ALA A 391 -35.77 -1.80 5.68
C ALA A 391 -36.11 -2.68 6.90
N ARG A 392 -35.24 -2.72 7.92
CA ARG A 392 -35.49 -3.48 9.15
C ARG A 392 -36.60 -2.84 9.99
N ALA A 393 -36.59 -1.52 10.16
CA ALA A 393 -37.61 -0.78 10.87
C ALA A 393 -39.00 -0.98 10.25
N HIS A 394 -39.09 -0.94 8.92
CA HIS A 394 -40.32 -1.18 8.17
C HIS A 394 -40.94 -2.57 8.48
N ILE A 395 -40.12 -3.61 8.52
CA ILE A 395 -40.57 -4.97 8.91
C ILE A 395 -41.06 -4.99 10.35
N LEU A 396 -40.36 -4.36 11.29
CA LEU A 396 -40.73 -4.31 12.70
C LEU A 396 -42.01 -3.51 12.94
N GLU A 397 -42.25 -2.45 12.16
CA GLU A 397 -43.52 -1.71 12.20
C GLU A 397 -44.68 -2.60 11.78
N GLY A 398 -44.51 -3.44 10.76
CA GLY A 398 -45.48 -4.45 10.37
C GLY A 398 -45.75 -5.47 11.51
N TYR A 399 -44.69 -5.93 12.16
CA TYR A 399 -44.83 -6.84 13.31
C TYR A 399 -45.56 -6.17 14.48
N LYS A 400 -45.33 -4.90 14.77
CA LYS A 400 -46.04 -4.14 15.78
C LYS A 400 -47.54 -4.09 15.47
N ILE A 401 -47.92 -3.71 14.24
CA ILE A 401 -49.31 -3.70 13.80
C ILE A 401 -49.97 -5.09 13.97
N ALA A 402 -49.26 -6.17 13.60
CA ALA A 402 -49.75 -7.52 13.72
C ALA A 402 -49.93 -7.97 15.18
N LEU A 403 -49.01 -7.61 16.07
CA LEU A 403 -49.07 -7.92 17.50
C LEU A 403 -50.18 -7.12 18.22
N ASP A 404 -50.40 -5.86 17.83
CA ASP A 404 -51.48 -5.04 18.36
C ASP A 404 -52.86 -5.55 17.97
N ASN A 405 -52.97 -6.31 16.86
CA ASN A 405 -54.21 -6.87 16.32
C ASN A 405 -54.15 -8.39 16.15
N ILE A 406 -53.47 -9.10 17.08
CA ILE A 406 -53.05 -10.48 16.88
C ILE A 406 -54.23 -11.45 16.61
N ASP A 407 -55.33 -11.30 17.32
CA ASP A 407 -56.49 -12.18 17.17
C ASP A 407 -57.12 -12.05 15.78
N GLU A 408 -57.19 -10.81 15.26
CA GLU A 408 -57.74 -10.53 13.94
C GLU A 408 -56.81 -10.97 12.81
N VAL A 409 -55.49 -10.84 13.02
CA VAL A 409 -54.46 -11.31 12.08
C VAL A 409 -54.54 -12.83 11.97
N ILE A 410 -54.58 -13.55 13.12
CA ILE A 410 -54.69 -15.01 13.13
C ILE A 410 -56.01 -15.47 12.47
N LYS A 411 -57.12 -14.78 12.76
CA LYS A 411 -58.41 -15.06 12.13
C LYS A 411 -58.36 -14.87 10.63
N THR A 412 -57.80 -13.77 10.16
CA THR A 412 -57.64 -13.46 8.73
C THR A 412 -56.82 -14.51 8.01
N ILE A 413 -55.68 -14.96 8.60
CA ILE A 413 -54.85 -16.00 8.03
C ILE A 413 -55.55 -17.35 7.96
N ARG A 414 -56.31 -17.72 9.00
CA ARG A 414 -57.06 -19.01 9.06
C ARG A 414 -58.22 -19.08 8.10
N GLU A 415 -58.90 -17.92 7.83
CA GLU A 415 -60.05 -17.81 6.92
C GLU A 415 -59.58 -17.63 5.45
N SER A 416 -58.30 -17.42 5.21
CA SER A 416 -57.73 -17.28 3.86
C SER A 416 -57.36 -18.64 3.30
N TYR A 417 -57.63 -18.86 2.01
CA TYR A 417 -57.29 -20.13 1.34
C TYR A 417 -55.95 -20.02 0.60
N ASP A 418 -55.74 -18.91 -0.15
CA ASP A 418 -54.52 -18.67 -0.90
C ASP A 418 -54.21 -17.14 -1.07
N ASP A 419 -54.98 -16.29 -0.39
CA ASP A 419 -54.98 -14.83 -0.50
C ASP A 419 -54.70 -14.12 0.84
N ALA A 420 -54.00 -14.78 1.74
CA ALA A 420 -53.72 -14.29 3.11
C ALA A 420 -52.90 -12.98 3.10
N ASP A 421 -51.93 -12.87 2.23
CA ASP A 421 -51.09 -11.68 2.04
C ASP A 421 -51.94 -10.48 1.62
N ARG A 422 -52.76 -10.63 0.58
CA ARG A 422 -53.62 -9.58 0.05
C ARG A 422 -54.65 -9.11 1.10
N ARG A 423 -55.28 -10.01 1.84
CA ARG A 423 -56.24 -9.67 2.91
C ARG A 423 -55.57 -8.93 4.06
N LEU A 424 -54.33 -9.31 4.41
CA LEU A 424 -53.55 -8.61 5.44
C LEU A 424 -53.21 -7.19 5.00
N ILE A 425 -52.82 -6.99 3.72
CA ILE A 425 -52.54 -5.69 3.16
C ILE A 425 -53.80 -4.80 3.19
N GLU A 426 -54.91 -5.30 2.67
CA GLU A 426 -56.19 -4.53 2.58
C GLU A 426 -56.77 -4.18 3.97
N ARG A 427 -56.64 -5.08 4.93
CA ARG A 427 -57.31 -4.92 6.23
C ARG A 427 -56.48 -4.07 7.22
N PHE A 428 -55.16 -4.22 7.19
CA PHE A 428 -54.28 -3.58 8.19
C PHE A 428 -53.40 -2.47 7.58
N GLY A 429 -53.55 -2.18 6.29
CA GLY A 429 -52.73 -1.15 5.59
C GLY A 429 -51.24 -1.52 5.52
N LEU A 430 -50.94 -2.80 5.43
CA LEU A 430 -49.55 -3.31 5.39
C LEU A 430 -48.98 -3.25 3.97
N SER A 431 -47.66 -3.15 3.84
CA SER A 431 -46.97 -3.38 2.58
C SER A 431 -46.84 -4.88 2.28
N GLU A 432 -46.58 -5.23 1.02
CA GLU A 432 -46.32 -6.61 0.60
C GLU A 432 -45.18 -7.25 1.40
N ILE A 433 -44.10 -6.46 1.64
CA ILE A 433 -42.93 -6.91 2.44
C ILE A 433 -43.35 -7.19 3.89
N GLN A 434 -44.17 -6.34 4.48
CA GLN A 434 -44.68 -6.53 5.85
C GLN A 434 -45.60 -7.74 5.94
N ALA A 435 -46.53 -7.89 4.99
CA ALA A 435 -47.44 -9.03 4.96
C ALA A 435 -46.68 -10.36 4.79
N ALA A 436 -45.73 -10.44 3.89
CA ALA A 436 -44.88 -11.61 3.71
C ALA A 436 -44.06 -11.92 4.98
N ALA A 437 -43.51 -10.91 5.65
CA ALA A 437 -42.78 -11.08 6.90
C ALA A 437 -43.65 -11.58 8.04
N ILE A 438 -44.92 -11.11 8.12
CA ILE A 438 -45.89 -11.58 9.12
C ILE A 438 -46.26 -13.05 8.88
N LEU A 439 -46.51 -13.45 7.63
CA LEU A 439 -46.81 -14.84 7.27
C LEU A 439 -45.65 -15.79 7.56
N ALA A 440 -44.41 -15.31 7.41
CA ALA A 440 -43.20 -16.07 7.76
C ALA A 440 -42.84 -16.03 9.25
N MET A 441 -43.61 -15.33 10.09
CA MET A 441 -43.32 -15.13 11.50
C MET A 441 -43.52 -16.44 12.29
N GLN A 442 -42.51 -16.80 13.09
CA GLN A 442 -42.60 -17.96 13.99
C GLN A 442 -43.59 -17.67 15.12
N LEU A 443 -44.45 -18.65 15.48
CA LEU A 443 -45.41 -18.54 16.56
C LEU A 443 -44.79 -18.15 17.91
N ARG A 444 -43.55 -18.49 18.16
CA ARG A 444 -42.80 -18.08 19.35
C ARG A 444 -42.73 -16.57 19.55
N ARG A 445 -42.71 -15.80 18.47
CA ARG A 445 -42.66 -14.33 18.51
C ARG A 445 -43.94 -13.65 18.98
N LEU A 446 -45.01 -14.43 19.17
CA LEU A 446 -46.29 -13.94 19.69
C LEU A 446 -46.31 -13.82 21.23
N GLN A 447 -45.25 -14.22 21.93
CA GLN A 447 -45.15 -14.10 23.38
C GLN A 447 -44.90 -12.64 23.80
N GLY A 448 -45.46 -12.22 24.95
CA GLY A 448 -45.35 -10.84 25.45
C GLY A 448 -43.92 -10.31 25.58
N LEU A 449 -42.98 -11.17 26.05
CA LEU A 449 -41.56 -10.83 26.13
C LEU A 449 -40.90 -10.51 24.76
N GLU A 450 -41.39 -11.07 23.68
CA GLU A 450 -40.89 -10.78 22.33
C GLU A 450 -41.45 -9.47 21.79
N ARG A 451 -42.67 -9.08 22.23
CA ARG A 451 -43.26 -7.77 21.91
C ARG A 451 -42.37 -6.62 22.44
N ASP A 452 -41.98 -6.70 23.72
CA ASP A 452 -41.13 -5.69 24.33
C ASP A 452 -39.77 -5.58 23.62
N LYS A 453 -39.22 -6.70 23.15
CA LYS A 453 -37.97 -6.70 22.35
C LYS A 453 -38.13 -6.04 20.98
N ILE A 454 -39.26 -6.27 20.29
CA ILE A 454 -39.55 -5.67 19.00
C ILE A 454 -39.72 -4.15 19.15
N GLU A 455 -40.41 -3.70 20.19
CA GLU A 455 -40.59 -2.28 20.47
C GLU A 455 -39.26 -1.59 20.81
N GLU A 456 -38.41 -2.24 21.61
CA GLU A 456 -37.07 -1.71 21.92
C GLU A 456 -36.16 -1.68 20.70
N GLU A 457 -36.11 -2.75 19.87
CA GLU A 457 -35.37 -2.80 18.61
C GLU A 457 -35.84 -1.69 17.66
N LEU A 458 -37.17 -1.47 17.57
CA LEU A 458 -37.74 -0.43 16.71
C LEU A 458 -37.32 0.98 17.21
N ARG A 459 -37.33 1.20 18.53
CA ARG A 459 -36.88 2.48 19.11
C ARG A 459 -35.41 2.75 18.78
N GLN A 460 -34.54 1.77 18.99
CA GLN A 460 -33.11 1.88 18.69
C GLN A 460 -32.85 2.13 17.21
N LEU A 461 -33.61 1.46 16.33
CA LEU A 461 -33.48 1.68 14.89
C LEU A 461 -33.94 3.08 14.46
N ARG A 462 -34.99 3.63 15.08
CA ARG A 462 -35.44 5.00 14.78
C ARG A 462 -34.40 6.03 15.21
N GLU A 463 -33.80 5.86 16.40
CA GLU A 463 -32.70 6.70 16.85
C GLU A 463 -31.50 6.62 15.92
N LEU A 464 -31.14 5.39 15.47
CA LEU A 464 -30.06 5.18 14.50
C LEU A 464 -30.37 5.84 13.14
N ILE A 465 -31.61 5.70 12.64
CA ILE A 465 -32.03 6.31 11.37
C ILE A 465 -31.88 7.84 11.44
N GLU A 466 -32.35 8.46 12.52
CA GLU A 466 -32.22 9.91 12.73
C GLU A 466 -30.75 10.34 12.75
N GLN A 467 -29.89 9.61 13.43
CA GLN A 467 -28.44 9.89 13.46
C GLN A 467 -27.82 9.75 12.06
N LEU A 468 -28.14 8.69 11.30
CA LEU A 468 -27.60 8.47 9.96
C LEU A 468 -28.10 9.54 8.96
N GLU A 469 -29.35 9.97 9.09
CA GLU A 469 -29.91 11.07 8.27
C GLU A 469 -29.24 12.40 8.60
N ALA A 470 -28.97 12.69 9.87
CA ALA A 470 -28.24 13.87 10.28
C ALA A 470 -26.80 13.89 9.73
N ILE A 471 -26.09 12.75 9.75
CA ILE A 471 -24.76 12.63 9.16
C ILE A 471 -24.79 12.91 7.66
N LEU A 472 -25.77 12.39 6.94
CA LEU A 472 -25.91 12.60 5.49
C LEU A 472 -26.30 14.02 5.10
N ALA A 473 -26.96 14.75 6.01
CA ALA A 473 -27.39 16.13 5.78
C ALA A 473 -26.25 17.14 5.91
N ASP A 474 -25.18 16.84 6.65
CA ASP A 474 -24.05 17.76 6.89
C ASP A 474 -22.71 17.12 6.51
N GLU A 475 -22.03 17.71 5.53
CA GLU A 475 -20.66 17.32 5.12
C GLU A 475 -19.64 17.40 6.27
N ASN A 476 -19.84 18.30 7.22
CA ASN A 476 -18.94 18.44 8.36
C ASN A 476 -19.03 17.22 9.30
N GLU A 477 -20.22 16.62 9.44
CA GLU A 477 -20.38 15.38 10.22
C GLU A 477 -19.63 14.22 9.55
N ILE A 478 -19.66 14.11 8.22
CA ILE A 478 -18.86 13.13 7.49
C ILE A 478 -17.36 13.34 7.74
N LEU A 479 -16.88 14.58 7.68
CA LEU A 479 -15.47 14.91 7.94
C LEU A 479 -15.06 14.62 9.39
N LYS A 480 -15.95 14.86 10.37
CA LYS A 480 -15.71 14.47 11.77
C LYS A 480 -15.53 12.96 11.93
N ILE A 481 -16.34 12.16 11.21
CA ILE A 481 -16.19 10.70 11.21
C ILE A 481 -14.83 10.31 10.62
N VAL A 482 -14.46 10.88 9.47
CA VAL A 482 -13.14 10.62 8.86
C VAL A 482 -12.01 10.96 9.84
N LYS A 483 -12.09 12.11 10.52
CA LYS A 483 -11.10 12.54 11.52
C LYS A 483 -11.03 11.56 12.71
N THR A 484 -12.17 11.13 13.23
CA THR A 484 -12.24 10.16 14.34
C THR A 484 -11.60 8.83 13.93
N GLU A 485 -11.94 8.30 12.77
CA GLU A 485 -11.35 7.06 12.25
C GLU A 485 -9.83 7.17 12.05
N LEU A 486 -9.32 8.30 11.56
CA LEU A 486 -7.89 8.54 11.43
C LEU A 486 -7.18 8.58 12.79
N LEU A 487 -7.79 9.21 13.81
CA LEU A 487 -7.25 9.22 15.16
C LEU A 487 -7.21 7.82 15.78
N GLU A 488 -8.26 7.00 15.57
CA GLU A 488 -8.29 5.60 15.99
C GLU A 488 -7.16 4.80 15.32
N MET A 489 -6.92 5.02 14.02
CA MET A 489 -5.84 4.36 13.32
C MET A 489 -4.47 4.78 13.86
N LYS A 490 -4.29 6.06 14.17
CA LYS A 490 -3.06 6.57 14.80
C LYS A 490 -2.83 5.97 16.18
N GLU A 491 -3.85 5.88 17.02
CA GLU A 491 -3.76 5.29 18.36
C GLU A 491 -3.43 3.79 18.29
N LYS A 492 -4.06 3.07 17.37
CA LYS A 492 -3.93 1.61 17.28
C LYS A 492 -2.66 1.13 16.59
N TYR A 493 -2.16 1.88 15.60
CA TYR A 493 -1.07 1.44 14.70
C TYR A 493 0.09 2.44 14.60
N GLY A 494 0.01 3.59 15.28
CA GLY A 494 1.09 4.56 15.32
C GLY A 494 2.33 3.98 15.99
N ASP A 495 3.47 4.32 15.46
CA ASP A 495 4.78 3.93 15.94
C ASP A 495 5.80 5.07 15.79
N ASP A 496 6.96 4.92 16.41
CA ASP A 496 8.04 5.90 16.28
C ASP A 496 8.67 5.88 14.88
N ARG A 497 9.25 7.01 14.50
CA ARG A 497 10.04 7.09 13.27
C ARG A 497 11.23 6.15 13.31
N LYS A 498 11.47 5.48 12.17
CA LYS A 498 12.68 4.69 11.94
C LYS A 498 13.82 5.55 11.40
N SER A 499 13.55 6.43 10.43
CA SER A 499 14.57 7.30 9.83
C SER A 499 14.78 8.57 10.67
N ARG A 500 16.05 8.95 10.86
CA ARG A 500 16.42 10.22 11.50
C ARG A 500 16.43 11.33 10.46
N MET A 501 15.76 12.45 10.75
CA MET A 501 15.70 13.59 9.84
C MET A 501 16.71 14.66 10.23
N ILE A 502 17.42 15.19 9.24
CA ILE A 502 18.27 16.36 9.35
C ILE A 502 17.75 17.43 8.37
N ASN A 503 17.30 18.56 8.90
CA ASN A 503 16.57 19.58 8.13
C ASN A 503 17.46 20.50 7.28
N HIS A 504 18.64 20.08 6.93
CA HIS A 504 19.48 20.82 6.00
C HIS A 504 20.05 19.87 4.94
N GLU A 505 20.45 20.44 3.83
CA GLU A 505 21.13 19.70 2.78
C GLU A 505 22.50 19.24 3.27
N LEU A 506 22.88 18.05 2.81
CA LEU A 506 24.24 17.61 3.01
C LEU A 506 25.18 18.49 2.17
N GLY A 507 26.11 19.18 2.84
CA GLY A 507 27.20 19.90 2.17
C GLY A 507 27.99 18.96 1.26
N ARG A 508 28.52 19.48 0.16
CA ARG A 508 29.50 18.72 -0.62
C ARG A 508 30.69 18.42 0.27
N PHE A 509 31.19 17.19 0.25
CA PHE A 509 32.48 16.90 0.88
C PHE A 509 33.51 17.88 0.34
N SER A 510 34.06 18.74 1.21
CA SER A 510 35.20 19.53 0.84
C SER A 510 36.43 18.62 0.74
N ASP A 511 37.34 18.89 -0.17
CA ASP A 511 38.59 18.14 -0.21
C ASP A 511 39.35 18.28 1.13
N GLU A 512 39.07 19.33 1.89
CA GLU A 512 39.58 19.56 3.25
C GLU A 512 39.06 18.56 4.28
N GLU A 513 37.80 18.10 4.19
CA GLU A 513 37.25 17.06 5.07
C GLU A 513 37.85 15.66 4.79
N LEU A 514 38.49 15.49 3.64
CA LEU A 514 39.21 14.27 3.26
C LEU A 514 40.69 14.32 3.69
N ILE A 515 41.18 15.50 4.12
CA ILE A 515 42.56 15.71 4.57
C ILE A 515 42.59 15.35 6.07
N PRO A 516 43.46 14.42 6.53
CA PRO A 516 43.61 14.14 7.94
C PRO A 516 44.16 15.38 8.68
N GLU A 517 43.59 15.66 9.85
CA GLU A 517 44.24 16.56 10.83
C GLU A 517 45.48 15.87 11.36
N GLU A 518 46.65 16.20 10.77
CA GLU A 518 47.93 15.64 11.16
C GLU A 518 48.82 16.78 11.68
N GLU A 519 49.44 16.53 12.83
CA GLU A 519 50.51 17.41 13.28
C GLU A 519 51.65 17.35 12.29
N SER A 520 51.94 18.47 11.68
CA SER A 520 52.96 18.57 10.63
C SER A 520 53.97 19.65 11.01
N VAL A 521 55.22 19.38 10.74
CA VAL A 521 56.28 20.36 10.83
C VAL A 521 56.46 21.06 9.48
N ILE A 522 56.31 22.38 9.49
CA ILE A 522 56.57 23.21 8.30
C ILE A 522 57.98 23.74 8.43
N LEU A 523 58.82 23.38 7.47
CA LEU A 523 60.17 23.91 7.32
C LEU A 523 60.16 24.99 6.25
N LEU A 524 60.61 26.19 6.61
CA LEU A 524 60.87 27.27 5.69
C LEU A 524 62.41 27.45 5.59
N THR A 525 62.96 27.32 4.37
CA THR A 525 64.37 27.55 4.13
C THR A 525 64.68 29.04 3.93
N THR A 526 65.92 29.42 4.07
CA THR A 526 66.42 30.79 3.80
C THR A 526 66.25 31.23 2.34
N GLU A 527 66.01 30.30 1.44
CA GLU A 527 65.73 30.51 0.02
C GLU A 527 64.22 30.52 -0.29
N ASN A 528 63.34 30.64 0.73
CA ASN A 528 61.89 30.67 0.62
C ASN A 528 61.22 29.38 0.11
N TYR A 529 61.86 28.21 0.23
CA TYR A 529 61.20 26.94 -0.05
C TYR A 529 60.47 26.47 1.22
N ILE A 530 59.20 26.06 1.03
CA ILE A 530 58.37 25.48 2.08
C ILE A 530 58.29 23.95 1.90
N LYS A 531 58.59 23.18 2.96
CA LYS A 531 58.36 21.74 3.02
C LYS A 531 57.50 21.40 4.20
N ARG A 532 56.43 20.63 3.98
CA ARG A 532 55.63 20.00 5.01
C ARG A 532 56.13 18.57 5.23
N THR A 533 56.39 18.19 6.48
CA THR A 533 56.77 16.86 6.88
C THR A 533 55.93 16.45 8.09
N LEU A 534 55.43 15.20 8.11
CA LEU A 534 54.64 14.70 9.23
C LEU A 534 55.51 14.62 10.49
N LEU A 535 54.96 14.99 11.65
CA LEU A 535 55.68 14.92 12.93
C LEU A 535 56.16 13.47 13.22
N SER A 536 55.42 12.46 12.76
CA SER A 536 55.77 11.03 12.88
C SER A 536 57.02 10.61 12.11
N GLU A 537 57.43 11.37 11.07
CA GLU A 537 58.65 11.10 10.30
C GLU A 537 59.90 11.62 10.99
N TYR A 538 59.75 12.46 12.03
CA TYR A 538 60.90 12.91 12.83
C TYR A 538 61.25 11.88 13.89
N ARG A 539 62.40 11.24 13.74
CA ARG A 539 62.97 10.38 14.80
C ARG A 539 63.39 11.23 15.99
N ARG A 540 62.92 10.86 17.19
CA ARG A 540 63.48 11.43 18.42
C ARG A 540 64.97 11.14 18.45
N GLN A 541 65.80 12.15 18.31
CA GLN A 541 67.23 12.06 18.61
C GLN A 541 67.34 12.00 20.15
N ASN A 542 67.73 10.86 20.71
CA ASN A 542 68.22 10.80 22.05
C ASN A 542 69.62 11.38 22.04
N ARG A 543 69.89 12.34 22.92
CA ARG A 543 71.26 12.75 23.21
C ARG A 543 72.04 11.51 23.64
N GLY A 544 73.08 11.19 22.89
CA GLY A 544 74.11 10.19 23.25
C GLY A 544 74.92 10.66 24.39
#